data_fc2009eae6b6dd02110d5a4317efd4da
#
_entry.id   fc2009eae6b6dd02110d5a4317efd4da
#
_cell.length_a   1.000
_cell.length_b   1.000
_cell.length_c   1.000
_cell.angle_alpha   90.00
_cell.angle_beta   90.00
_cell.angle_gamma   90.00
#
_symmetry.space_group_name_H-M   'P 1'
#
loop_
_entity.id
_entity.type
_entity.pdbx_description
1 polymer ?
#
loop_
_entity_poly.entity_id
_entity_poly.type
_entity_poly.pdbx_seq_one_letter_code
_entity_poly.pdbx_strand_id
1 'polypeptide(L)'
;LGECDVALAGGVSESIRAYGIFAGFKSQGALAAHEDPTQASRPFDRGRNGIVVSEGGCIYVLERLNDALARDAHIVAEVLGYRINSDGTDYVLPNPERQEECIRQAIENAGLSPSMIDLVSSHATSTPQGDEQECKALRNVFGDSTETLINNTKSFIGHSMGAAGAIELAGNLPSFADGYAHATINLDDLDPSCALSGLVENEAKKKAGGIETILNNSFGMLGIN
;
A
#
# COMPACT_ATOMS: atom_id res chain seq x y z
N LEU A 1 -17.42 -1.92 -16.68
CA LEU A 1 -18.14 -1.09 -17.66
C LEU A 1 -18.61 -1.89 -18.90
N GLY A 2 -18.07 -3.09 -19.16
CA GLY A 2 -18.50 -3.95 -20.24
C GLY A 2 -18.00 -3.56 -21.65
N GLU A 3 -17.01 -2.71 -21.74
CA GLU A 3 -16.43 -2.24 -23.02
C GLU A 3 -15.40 -3.21 -23.61
N CYS A 4 -14.80 -4.05 -22.78
CA CYS A 4 -13.85 -5.09 -23.21
C CYS A 4 -13.98 -6.35 -22.35
N ASP A 5 -13.55 -7.48 -22.87
CA ASP A 5 -13.60 -8.76 -22.18
C ASP A 5 -12.29 -9.04 -21.43
N VAL A 6 -11.17 -8.56 -21.95
CA VAL A 6 -9.84 -8.67 -21.36
C VAL A 6 -9.16 -7.29 -21.37
N ALA A 7 -8.51 -6.94 -20.27
CA ALA A 7 -7.76 -5.69 -20.14
C ALA A 7 -6.36 -5.93 -19.55
N LEU A 8 -5.42 -5.10 -19.96
CA LEU A 8 -4.13 -4.96 -19.29
C LEU A 8 -4.19 -3.74 -18.37
N ALA A 9 -3.89 -3.92 -17.08
CA ALA A 9 -3.88 -2.87 -16.10
C ALA A 9 -2.64 -2.95 -15.22
N GLY A 10 -2.08 -1.83 -14.82
CA GLY A 10 -0.91 -1.80 -13.96
C GLY A 10 -0.22 -0.45 -13.96
N GLY A 11 1.04 -0.43 -13.57
CA GLY A 11 1.86 0.77 -13.52
C GLY A 11 3.30 0.49 -13.90
N VAL A 12 3.92 1.46 -14.54
CA VAL A 12 5.34 1.46 -14.90
C VAL A 12 5.93 2.82 -14.55
N SER A 13 7.11 2.83 -13.99
CA SER A 13 7.83 4.06 -13.64
C SER A 13 9.32 3.90 -13.88
N GLU A 14 9.93 4.88 -14.53
CA GLU A 14 11.38 5.09 -14.61
C GLU A 14 11.73 6.37 -13.86
N SER A 15 11.95 6.25 -12.56
CA SER A 15 12.12 7.39 -11.67
C SER A 15 13.57 7.65 -11.25
N ILE A 16 14.43 6.64 -11.23
CA ILE A 16 15.81 6.74 -10.72
C ILE A 16 16.67 7.69 -11.59
N ARG A 17 16.41 7.78 -12.89
CA ARG A 17 17.12 8.69 -13.80
C ARG A 17 16.46 10.06 -13.95
N ALA A 18 15.31 10.25 -13.33
CA ALA A 18 14.57 11.53 -13.36
C ALA A 18 15.05 12.47 -12.25
N TYR A 19 16.21 13.10 -12.43
CA TYR A 19 16.80 14.00 -11.42
C TYR A 19 15.87 15.10 -10.90
N GLY A 20 14.88 15.52 -11.70
CA GLY A 20 13.86 16.47 -11.26
C GLY A 20 13.00 15.93 -10.12
N ILE A 21 12.74 14.63 -10.06
CA ILE A 21 12.01 13.99 -8.95
C ILE A 21 12.83 14.10 -7.66
N PHE A 22 14.10 13.73 -7.71
CA PHE A 22 15.00 13.86 -6.54
C PHE A 22 15.13 15.29 -6.07
N ALA A 23 15.32 16.24 -6.99
CA ALA A 23 15.41 17.66 -6.66
C ALA A 23 14.11 18.18 -6.03
N GLY A 24 12.95 17.77 -6.55
CA GLY A 24 11.64 18.12 -6.02
C GLY A 24 11.45 17.64 -4.58
N PHE A 25 11.63 16.34 -4.33
CA PHE A 25 11.50 15.78 -2.98
C PHE A 25 12.55 16.31 -2.01
N LYS A 26 13.79 16.52 -2.48
CA LYS A 26 14.84 17.11 -1.65
C LYS A 26 14.51 18.53 -1.25
N SER A 27 13.97 19.36 -2.15
CA SER A 27 13.57 20.73 -1.84
C SER A 27 12.43 20.83 -0.82
N GLN A 28 11.60 19.81 -0.76
CA GLN A 28 10.49 19.70 0.20
C GLN A 28 10.90 19.01 1.51
N GLY A 29 12.17 18.57 1.65
CA GLY A 29 12.62 17.80 2.82
C GLY A 29 11.98 16.42 2.93
N ALA A 30 11.48 15.88 1.82
CA ALA A 30 10.76 14.61 1.77
C ALA A 30 11.58 13.47 1.14
N LEU A 31 12.85 13.70 0.76
CA LEU A 31 13.75 12.66 0.26
C LEU A 31 14.53 12.07 1.43
N ALA A 32 14.50 10.73 1.54
CA ALA A 32 15.23 10.02 2.60
C ALA A 32 16.74 10.29 2.55
N ALA A 33 17.35 10.40 3.72
CA ALA A 33 18.78 10.51 3.90
C ALA A 33 19.22 9.55 5.02
N HIS A 34 20.09 8.58 4.69
CA HIS A 34 20.64 7.62 5.63
C HIS A 34 22.07 7.26 5.19
N GLU A 35 22.97 7.02 6.15
CA GLU A 35 24.37 6.63 5.87
C GLU A 35 24.42 5.27 5.18
N ASP A 36 23.60 4.32 5.66
CA ASP A 36 23.39 3.02 5.01
C ASP A 36 22.14 3.07 4.13
N PRO A 37 22.27 2.99 2.80
CA PRO A 37 21.11 3.03 1.88
C PRO A 37 20.09 1.92 2.14
N THR A 38 20.52 0.78 2.67
CA THR A 38 19.62 -0.36 2.95
C THR A 38 18.69 -0.08 4.13
N GLN A 39 19.00 0.92 4.95
CA GLN A 39 18.22 1.37 6.10
C GLN A 39 17.39 2.62 5.83
N ALA A 40 17.44 3.16 4.61
CA ALA A 40 16.85 4.46 4.31
C ALA A 40 15.32 4.42 4.21
N SER A 41 14.75 3.34 3.65
CA SER A 41 13.29 3.13 3.62
C SER A 41 12.86 2.42 4.90
N ARG A 42 12.24 3.18 5.82
CA ARG A 42 11.87 2.71 7.16
C ARG A 42 10.46 3.19 7.57
N PRO A 43 9.41 2.73 6.86
CA PRO A 43 8.04 3.12 7.16
C PRO A 43 7.68 2.84 8.62
N PHE A 44 6.94 3.77 9.25
CA PHE A 44 6.47 3.73 10.63
C PHE A 44 7.54 3.87 11.70
N ASP A 45 8.83 3.80 11.35
CA ASP A 45 9.93 3.99 12.29
C ASP A 45 10.06 5.47 12.71
N ARG A 46 10.44 5.72 13.95
CA ARG A 46 10.63 7.07 14.49
C ARG A 46 11.74 7.82 13.77
N GLY A 47 12.73 7.12 13.26
CA GLY A 47 13.86 7.69 12.51
C GLY A 47 13.57 7.92 11.02
N ARG A 48 12.34 7.68 10.55
CA ARG A 48 11.97 7.93 9.14
C ARG A 48 12.06 9.40 8.78
N ASN A 49 12.57 9.71 7.61
CA ASN A 49 12.81 11.09 7.22
C ASN A 49 12.53 11.40 5.74
N GLY A 50 11.88 10.50 5.02
CA GLY A 50 11.52 10.73 3.63
C GLY A 50 11.42 9.46 2.79
N ILE A 51 11.11 9.64 1.53
CA ILE A 51 10.98 8.57 0.54
C ILE A 51 12.34 8.13 0.01
N VAL A 52 12.46 6.85 -0.32
CA VAL A 52 13.52 6.32 -1.19
C VAL A 52 12.93 6.15 -2.57
N VAL A 53 13.36 6.93 -3.54
CA VAL A 53 12.87 6.84 -4.92
C VAL A 53 13.35 5.54 -5.54
N SER A 54 12.42 4.78 -6.11
CA SER A 54 12.71 3.57 -6.86
C SER A 54 11.95 3.53 -8.19
N GLU A 55 12.16 2.50 -8.98
CA GLU A 55 11.52 2.30 -10.27
C GLU A 55 11.09 0.85 -10.46
N GLY A 56 10.25 0.59 -11.45
CA GLY A 56 9.80 -0.74 -11.81
C GLY A 56 8.48 -0.73 -12.54
N GLY A 57 7.90 -1.91 -12.71
CA GLY A 57 6.60 -2.04 -13.33
C GLY A 57 5.95 -3.37 -13.04
N CYS A 58 4.63 -3.37 -13.01
CA CYS A 58 3.82 -4.56 -12.93
C CYS A 58 2.56 -4.36 -13.78
N ILE A 59 2.23 -5.35 -14.60
CA ILE A 59 1.04 -5.36 -15.45
C ILE A 59 0.25 -6.62 -15.16
N TYR A 60 -1.03 -6.45 -14.89
CA TYR A 60 -2.01 -7.50 -14.67
C TYR A 60 -2.82 -7.74 -15.93
N VAL A 61 -3.17 -8.99 -16.17
CA VAL A 61 -4.20 -9.38 -17.11
C VAL A 61 -5.52 -9.52 -16.35
N LEU A 62 -6.47 -8.66 -16.65
CA LEU A 62 -7.80 -8.67 -16.06
C LEU A 62 -8.80 -9.29 -17.04
N GLU A 63 -9.66 -10.14 -16.55
CA GLU A 63 -10.67 -10.85 -17.32
C GLU A 63 -11.93 -10.99 -16.46
N ARG A 64 -13.10 -11.14 -17.07
CA ARG A 64 -14.31 -11.47 -16.32
C ARG A 64 -14.18 -12.83 -15.67
N LEU A 65 -14.59 -12.93 -14.39
CA LEU A 65 -14.49 -14.17 -13.63
C LEU A 65 -15.14 -15.35 -14.37
N ASN A 66 -16.34 -15.17 -14.93
CA ASN A 66 -17.05 -16.22 -15.65
C ASN A 66 -16.30 -16.71 -16.91
N ASP A 67 -15.64 -15.80 -17.61
CA ASP A 67 -14.87 -16.12 -18.82
C ASP A 67 -13.57 -16.87 -18.44
N ALA A 68 -12.90 -16.42 -17.38
CA ALA A 68 -11.74 -17.10 -16.82
C ALA A 68 -12.07 -18.52 -16.36
N LEU A 69 -13.17 -18.70 -15.65
CA LEU A 69 -13.65 -20.02 -15.20
C LEU A 69 -14.03 -20.91 -16.40
N ALA A 70 -14.69 -20.37 -17.44
CA ALA A 70 -15.12 -21.13 -18.61
C ALA A 70 -13.95 -21.71 -19.42
N ARG A 71 -12.76 -21.09 -19.38
CA ARG A 71 -11.55 -21.58 -20.05
C ARG A 71 -10.54 -22.25 -19.12
N ASP A 72 -10.94 -22.56 -17.88
CA ASP A 72 -10.07 -23.18 -16.85
C ASP A 72 -8.77 -22.37 -16.61
N ALA A 73 -8.89 -21.05 -16.48
CA ALA A 73 -7.76 -20.18 -16.25
C ALA A 73 -7.19 -20.37 -14.84
N HIS A 74 -5.88 -20.21 -14.70
CA HIS A 74 -5.26 -20.03 -13.38
C HIS A 74 -5.59 -18.64 -12.85
N ILE A 75 -6.56 -18.54 -11.96
CA ILE A 75 -7.00 -17.29 -11.33
C ILE A 75 -6.14 -17.06 -10.09
N VAL A 76 -5.42 -15.94 -10.07
CA VAL A 76 -4.56 -15.54 -8.93
C VAL A 76 -5.38 -14.90 -7.82
N ALA A 77 -6.30 -14.00 -8.20
CA ALA A 77 -7.19 -13.30 -7.29
C ALA A 77 -8.39 -12.72 -8.04
N GLU A 78 -9.43 -12.34 -7.31
CA GLU A 78 -10.57 -11.59 -7.80
C GLU A 78 -10.50 -10.15 -7.28
N VAL A 79 -10.78 -9.15 -8.14
CA VAL A 79 -10.95 -7.76 -7.74
C VAL A 79 -12.38 -7.56 -7.28
N LEU A 80 -12.60 -7.48 -5.98
CA LEU A 80 -13.93 -7.38 -5.37
C LEU A 80 -14.47 -5.95 -5.36
N GLY A 81 -13.60 -4.96 -5.20
CA GLY A 81 -14.01 -3.56 -5.13
C GLY A 81 -12.83 -2.59 -5.24
N TYR A 82 -13.15 -1.34 -5.46
CA TYR A 82 -12.18 -0.25 -5.49
C TYR A 82 -12.86 1.09 -5.17
N ARG A 83 -12.07 2.06 -4.77
CA ARG A 83 -12.52 3.45 -4.61
C ARG A 83 -11.40 4.41 -4.95
N ILE A 84 -11.78 5.55 -5.49
CA ILE A 84 -10.91 6.71 -5.71
C ILE A 84 -11.65 7.92 -5.18
N ASN A 85 -10.97 8.76 -4.40
CA ASN A 85 -11.47 10.08 -4.02
C ASN A 85 -10.33 11.11 -4.03
N SER A 86 -10.62 12.34 -3.61
CA SER A 86 -9.62 13.39 -3.48
C SER A 86 -9.77 14.10 -2.15
N ASP A 87 -8.65 14.48 -1.55
CA ASP A 87 -8.60 15.23 -0.28
C ASP A 87 -9.24 16.61 -0.41
N GLY A 88 -8.93 17.33 -1.48
CA GLY A 88 -9.43 18.67 -1.75
C GLY A 88 -8.96 19.72 -0.74
N THR A 89 -7.86 19.47 -0.01
CA THR A 89 -7.38 20.32 1.09
C THR A 89 -5.99 20.88 0.84
N ASP A 90 -4.96 20.06 0.89
CA ASP A 90 -3.55 20.46 0.80
C ASP A 90 -2.84 19.76 -0.35
N TYR A 91 -1.71 20.34 -0.84
CA TYR A 91 -0.93 19.76 -1.93
C TYR A 91 -0.05 18.60 -1.48
N VAL A 92 0.37 18.59 -0.22
CA VAL A 92 1.39 17.67 0.30
C VAL A 92 0.88 16.89 1.50
N LEU A 93 0.18 17.54 2.43
CA LEU A 93 -0.31 16.94 3.67
C LEU A 93 -1.57 16.10 3.37
N PRO A 94 -1.50 14.78 3.55
CA PRO A 94 -2.66 13.92 3.35
C PRO A 94 -3.77 14.20 4.36
N ASN A 95 -5.01 14.01 3.93
CA ASN A 95 -6.18 14.15 4.79
C ASN A 95 -6.65 12.76 5.27
N PRO A 96 -6.45 12.41 6.56
CA PRO A 96 -6.75 11.09 7.06
C PRO A 96 -8.25 10.76 7.05
N GLU A 97 -9.13 11.78 7.17
CA GLU A 97 -10.58 11.58 7.09
C GLU A 97 -11.00 11.17 5.66
N ARG A 98 -10.34 11.74 4.63
CA ARG A 98 -10.62 11.38 3.23
C ARG A 98 -10.01 10.03 2.87
N GLN A 99 -8.83 9.70 3.40
CA GLN A 99 -8.25 8.36 3.28
C GLN A 99 -9.15 7.32 3.96
N GLU A 100 -9.62 7.57 5.18
CA GLU A 100 -10.58 6.71 5.89
C GLU A 100 -11.83 6.47 5.04
N GLU A 101 -12.42 7.55 4.51
CA GLU A 101 -13.61 7.46 3.67
C GLU A 101 -13.37 6.60 2.42
N CYS A 102 -12.22 6.80 1.74
CA CYS A 102 -11.84 6.02 0.57
C CYS A 102 -11.74 4.52 0.90
N ILE A 103 -11.04 4.19 2.00
CA ILE A 103 -10.87 2.81 2.47
C ILE A 103 -12.24 2.18 2.78
N ARG A 104 -13.09 2.86 3.57
CA ARG A 104 -14.43 2.34 3.93
C ARG A 104 -15.28 2.09 2.69
N GLN A 105 -15.30 3.03 1.75
CA GLN A 105 -16.07 2.89 0.52
C GLN A 105 -15.52 1.78 -0.40
N ALA A 106 -14.21 1.55 -0.44
CA ALA A 106 -13.63 0.42 -1.17
C ALA A 106 -14.08 -0.93 -0.58
N ILE A 107 -14.05 -1.07 0.75
CA ILE A 107 -14.52 -2.24 1.48
C ILE A 107 -16.02 -2.47 1.27
N GLU A 108 -16.82 -1.40 1.38
CA GLU A 108 -18.26 -1.46 1.13
C GLU A 108 -18.59 -1.86 -0.31
N ASN A 109 -17.88 -1.31 -1.30
CA ASN A 109 -18.04 -1.67 -2.71
C ASN A 109 -17.70 -3.15 -2.99
N ALA A 110 -16.81 -3.73 -2.19
CA ALA A 110 -16.52 -5.16 -2.24
C ALA A 110 -17.59 -6.03 -1.56
N GLY A 111 -18.60 -5.44 -0.92
CA GLY A 111 -19.59 -6.16 -0.12
C GLY A 111 -19.05 -6.71 1.19
N LEU A 112 -17.93 -6.16 1.68
CA LEU A 112 -17.24 -6.63 2.87
C LEU A 112 -17.41 -5.66 4.05
N SER A 113 -16.96 -6.10 5.22
CA SER A 113 -16.76 -5.24 6.40
C SER A 113 -15.27 -5.17 6.76
N PRO A 114 -14.81 -4.17 7.53
CA PRO A 114 -13.42 -4.07 7.94
C PRO A 114 -12.88 -5.34 8.62
N SER A 115 -13.70 -6.04 9.40
CA SER A 115 -13.32 -7.29 10.06
C SER A 115 -13.09 -8.48 9.12
N MET A 116 -13.47 -8.35 7.85
CA MET A 116 -13.24 -9.36 6.81
C MET A 116 -11.96 -9.12 6.01
N ILE A 117 -11.24 -8.03 6.29
CA ILE A 117 -9.95 -7.76 5.63
C ILE A 117 -8.83 -8.44 6.42
N ASP A 118 -8.12 -9.35 5.78
CA ASP A 118 -7.03 -10.11 6.40
C ASP A 118 -5.71 -9.37 6.38
N LEU A 119 -5.43 -8.67 5.29
CA LEU A 119 -4.17 -7.96 5.07
C LEU A 119 -4.40 -6.59 4.45
N VAL A 120 -3.76 -5.58 4.99
CA VAL A 120 -3.61 -4.26 4.38
C VAL A 120 -2.18 -4.09 3.90
N SER A 121 -2.01 -3.88 2.60
CA SER A 121 -0.78 -3.36 2.00
C SER A 121 -0.82 -1.84 2.11
N SER A 122 -0.09 -1.28 3.05
CA SER A 122 -0.10 0.16 3.34
C SER A 122 0.66 0.97 2.30
N HIS A 123 0.25 2.22 2.10
CA HIS A 123 0.98 3.15 1.25
C HIS A 123 2.26 3.68 1.90
N ALA A 124 2.30 3.85 3.20
CA ALA A 124 3.35 4.50 3.99
C ALA A 124 4.71 4.60 3.30
N THR A 125 5.16 5.83 3.08
CA THR A 125 6.32 6.14 2.22
C THR A 125 7.60 6.42 3.00
N SER A 126 7.62 6.14 4.30
CA SER A 126 8.71 6.51 5.20
C SER A 126 8.83 8.04 5.43
N THR A 127 7.73 8.76 5.22
CA THR A 127 7.65 10.19 5.53
C THR A 127 7.01 10.41 6.90
N PRO A 128 7.52 11.34 7.72
CA PRO A 128 6.96 11.57 9.06
C PRO A 128 5.45 11.80 9.06
N GLN A 129 4.97 12.71 8.21
CA GLN A 129 3.57 13.09 8.16
C GLN A 129 2.70 12.09 7.40
N GLY A 130 3.17 11.57 6.25
CA GLY A 130 2.38 10.65 5.43
C GLY A 130 2.03 9.37 6.18
N ASP A 131 3.01 8.75 6.81
CA ASP A 131 2.82 7.50 7.56
C ASP A 131 1.89 7.71 8.77
N GLU A 132 2.03 8.83 9.50
CA GLU A 132 1.16 9.17 10.63
C GLU A 132 -0.31 9.33 10.20
N GLN A 133 -0.56 10.04 9.09
CA GLN A 133 -1.94 10.27 8.63
C GLN A 133 -2.59 8.96 8.14
N GLU A 134 -1.85 8.11 7.42
CA GLU A 134 -2.37 6.79 7.04
C GLU A 134 -2.65 5.92 8.27
N CYS A 135 -1.77 5.90 9.27
CA CYS A 135 -1.99 5.15 10.51
C CYS A 135 -3.24 5.64 11.25
N LYS A 136 -3.52 6.95 11.26
CA LYS A 136 -4.74 7.51 11.81
C LYS A 136 -5.97 7.01 11.05
N ALA A 137 -5.94 7.04 9.72
CA ALA A 137 -7.03 6.52 8.89
C ALA A 137 -7.26 5.02 9.12
N LEU A 138 -6.20 4.22 9.14
CA LEU A 138 -6.28 2.77 9.39
C LEU A 138 -6.83 2.46 10.78
N ARG A 139 -6.39 3.20 11.81
CA ARG A 139 -6.92 3.05 13.18
C ARG A 139 -8.41 3.36 13.25
N ASN A 140 -8.86 4.38 12.56
CA ASN A 140 -10.28 4.72 12.51
C ASN A 140 -11.12 3.63 11.81
N VAL A 141 -10.58 3.00 10.76
CA VAL A 141 -11.27 1.93 10.02
C VAL A 141 -11.30 0.62 10.79
N PHE A 142 -10.15 0.19 11.31
CA PHE A 142 -9.95 -1.16 11.85
C PHE A 142 -9.95 -1.22 13.39
N GLY A 143 -9.85 -0.07 14.06
CA GLY A 143 -9.77 0.03 15.53
C GLY A 143 -8.37 -0.21 16.08
N ASP A 144 -8.21 -0.01 17.39
CA ASP A 144 -6.92 -0.15 18.10
C ASP A 144 -6.51 -1.61 18.32
N SER A 145 -7.47 -2.55 18.27
CA SER A 145 -7.24 -3.98 18.48
C SER A 145 -7.80 -4.75 17.27
N THR A 146 -7.03 -4.83 16.21
CA THR A 146 -7.44 -5.51 14.97
C THR A 146 -6.71 -6.83 14.78
N GLU A 147 -7.41 -7.80 14.19
CA GLU A 147 -6.85 -9.06 13.68
C GLU A 147 -6.30 -8.90 12.24
N THR A 148 -6.60 -7.77 11.59
CA THR A 148 -6.09 -7.44 10.26
C THR A 148 -4.60 -7.20 10.32
N LEU A 149 -3.82 -7.91 9.51
CA LEU A 149 -2.38 -7.67 9.38
C LEU A 149 -2.14 -6.44 8.51
N ILE A 150 -1.09 -5.69 8.82
CA ILE A 150 -0.71 -4.48 8.07
C ILE A 150 0.78 -4.58 7.75
N ASN A 151 1.13 -4.54 6.47
CA ASN A 151 2.51 -4.56 6.03
C ASN A 151 2.84 -3.40 5.09
N ASN A 152 4.12 -3.26 4.77
CA ASN A 152 4.59 -2.24 3.86
C ASN A 152 5.68 -2.76 2.91
N THR A 153 5.35 -2.86 1.62
CA THR A 153 6.28 -3.34 0.59
C THR A 153 7.38 -2.32 0.29
N LYS A 154 7.12 -1.01 0.48
CA LYS A 154 8.12 0.05 0.24
C LYS A 154 9.32 -0.03 1.16
N SER A 155 9.21 -0.70 2.30
CA SER A 155 10.36 -0.97 3.16
C SER A 155 11.46 -1.76 2.44
N PHE A 156 11.09 -2.65 1.51
CA PHE A 156 12.01 -3.47 0.70
C PHE A 156 12.46 -2.78 -0.58
N ILE A 157 11.54 -2.11 -1.27
CA ILE A 157 11.75 -1.67 -2.67
C ILE A 157 11.81 -0.16 -2.85
N GLY A 158 11.56 0.62 -1.80
CA GLY A 158 11.36 2.08 -1.93
C GLY A 158 10.03 2.42 -2.61
N HIS A 159 9.91 3.65 -3.05
CA HIS A 159 8.70 4.19 -3.67
C HIS A 159 8.86 4.31 -5.18
N SER A 160 8.23 3.41 -5.93
CA SER A 160 8.27 3.36 -7.41
C SER A 160 7.21 4.27 -8.07
N MET A 161 6.80 5.35 -7.40
CA MET A 161 5.91 6.40 -7.92
C MET A 161 4.64 5.83 -8.59
N GLY A 162 4.45 6.09 -9.89
CA GLY A 162 3.28 5.64 -10.64
C GLY A 162 3.13 4.13 -10.77
N ALA A 163 4.17 3.34 -10.48
CA ALA A 163 4.12 1.89 -10.46
C ALA A 163 3.85 1.30 -9.07
N ALA A 164 3.87 2.12 -8.02
CA ALA A 164 3.87 1.68 -6.63
C ALA A 164 2.71 0.74 -6.30
N GLY A 165 1.47 1.15 -6.52
CA GLY A 165 0.30 0.34 -6.18
C GLY A 165 0.25 -1.01 -6.88
N ALA A 166 0.69 -1.07 -8.15
CA ALA A 166 0.74 -2.33 -8.89
C ALA A 166 1.82 -3.28 -8.35
N ILE A 167 3.03 -2.76 -8.08
CA ILE A 167 4.12 -3.60 -7.55
C ILE A 167 3.82 -4.06 -6.11
N GLU A 168 3.25 -3.20 -5.28
CA GLU A 168 2.87 -3.51 -3.90
C GLU A 168 1.80 -4.58 -3.83
N LEU A 169 0.78 -4.50 -4.68
CA LEU A 169 -0.20 -5.56 -4.79
C LEU A 169 0.46 -6.88 -5.21
N ALA A 170 1.35 -6.86 -6.24
CA ALA A 170 2.06 -8.06 -6.68
C ALA A 170 2.89 -8.69 -5.56
N GLY A 171 3.54 -7.88 -4.72
CA GLY A 171 4.31 -8.33 -3.56
C GLY A 171 3.47 -9.04 -2.51
N ASN A 172 2.16 -8.78 -2.46
CA ASN A 172 1.24 -9.36 -1.50
C ASN A 172 0.40 -10.54 -2.05
N LEU A 173 0.34 -10.76 -3.38
CA LEU A 173 -0.42 -11.88 -3.95
C LEU A 173 0.02 -13.27 -3.46
N PRO A 174 1.32 -13.55 -3.19
CA PRO A 174 1.74 -14.84 -2.63
C PRO A 174 1.06 -15.19 -1.30
N SER A 175 0.65 -14.19 -0.53
CA SER A 175 -0.03 -14.35 0.76
C SER A 175 -1.32 -15.19 0.66
N PHE A 176 -1.99 -15.18 -0.48
CA PHE A 176 -3.16 -16.04 -0.71
C PHE A 176 -2.80 -17.54 -0.69
N ALA A 177 -1.60 -17.89 -1.13
CA ALA A 177 -1.18 -19.30 -1.21
C ALA A 177 -0.56 -19.80 0.10
N ASP A 178 0.23 -18.99 0.79
CA ASP A 178 1.01 -19.43 1.96
C ASP A 178 0.46 -18.93 3.31
N GLY A 179 -0.43 -17.94 3.29
CA GLY A 179 -1.04 -17.34 4.48
C GLY A 179 -0.10 -16.44 5.28
N TYR A 180 1.02 -16.01 4.67
CA TYR A 180 1.96 -15.11 5.32
C TYR A 180 1.83 -13.67 4.80
N ALA A 181 1.80 -12.71 5.70
CA ALA A 181 2.09 -11.32 5.40
C ALA A 181 3.62 -11.10 5.51
N HIS A 182 4.24 -10.55 4.47
CA HIS A 182 5.65 -10.17 4.55
C HIS A 182 5.87 -9.04 5.57
N ALA A 183 7.08 -8.92 6.09
CA ALA A 183 7.43 -7.91 7.06
C ALA A 183 7.39 -6.47 6.49
N THR A 184 7.29 -5.50 7.39
CA THR A 184 7.81 -4.15 7.22
C THR A 184 9.21 -4.15 7.83
N ILE A 185 10.26 -4.04 7.02
CA ILE A 185 11.65 -4.07 7.51
C ILE A 185 12.14 -2.67 7.91
N ASN A 186 13.27 -2.60 8.61
CA ASN A 186 13.87 -1.36 9.13
C ASN A 186 12.99 -0.66 10.17
N LEU A 187 12.16 -1.38 10.85
CA LEU A 187 11.28 -0.91 11.92
C LEU A 187 11.92 -1.24 13.28
N ASP A 188 12.93 -0.47 13.66
CA ASP A 188 13.74 -0.71 14.88
C ASP A 188 13.18 0.04 16.10
N ASP A 189 12.57 1.20 15.88
CA ASP A 189 11.95 2.05 16.89
C ASP A 189 10.59 2.56 16.38
N LEU A 190 9.54 1.79 16.64
CA LEU A 190 8.18 2.11 16.19
C LEU A 190 7.74 3.48 16.73
N ASP A 191 7.35 4.38 15.81
CA ASP A 191 6.76 5.67 16.19
C ASP A 191 5.41 5.44 16.88
N PRO A 192 5.22 5.94 18.11
CA PRO A 192 3.94 5.79 18.82
C PRO A 192 2.71 6.31 18.06
N SER A 193 2.89 7.32 17.18
CA SER A 193 1.81 7.81 16.32
C SER A 193 1.39 6.81 15.25
N CYS A 194 2.30 5.90 14.89
CA CYS A 194 2.11 4.84 13.91
C CYS A 194 1.82 3.47 14.53
N ALA A 195 1.73 3.34 15.85
CA ALA A 195 1.49 2.07 16.52
C ALA A 195 0.10 1.51 16.19
N LEU A 196 0.07 0.41 15.43
CA LEU A 196 -1.13 -0.34 15.04
C LEU A 196 -0.95 -1.80 15.46
N SER A 197 -1.94 -2.42 16.10
CA SER A 197 -1.84 -3.79 16.64
C SER A 197 -1.60 -4.86 15.58
N GLY A 198 -2.01 -4.60 14.33
CA GLY A 198 -1.85 -5.50 13.19
C GLY A 198 -0.53 -5.35 12.43
N LEU A 199 0.34 -4.43 12.82
CA LEU A 199 1.58 -4.16 12.09
C LEU A 199 2.52 -5.38 12.11
N VAL A 200 3.06 -5.72 10.93
CA VAL A 200 3.98 -6.84 10.73
C VAL A 200 5.42 -6.30 10.73
N GLU A 201 6.05 -6.37 11.89
CA GLU A 201 7.35 -5.75 12.17
C GLU A 201 8.50 -6.74 11.92
N ASN A 202 9.45 -6.37 11.06
CA ASN A 202 10.76 -7.02 10.79
C ASN A 202 10.73 -8.52 10.46
N GLU A 203 9.71 -9.28 10.80
CA GLU A 203 9.56 -10.69 10.48
C GLU A 203 8.18 -10.97 9.86
N ALA A 204 8.15 -11.84 8.85
CA ALA A 204 6.88 -12.23 8.22
C ALA A 204 5.98 -12.95 9.23
N LYS A 205 4.69 -12.64 9.19
CA LYS A 205 3.71 -13.17 10.14
C LYS A 205 2.67 -14.04 9.43
N LYS A 206 2.49 -15.25 9.92
CA LYS A 206 1.43 -16.13 9.47
C LYS A 206 0.10 -15.73 10.10
N LYS A 207 -0.94 -15.57 9.29
CA LYS A 207 -2.30 -15.34 9.78
C LYS A 207 -2.98 -16.69 10.10
N ALA A 208 -3.55 -16.79 11.27
CA ALA A 208 -4.39 -17.92 11.61
C ALA A 208 -5.64 -17.92 10.70
N GLY A 209 -5.90 -19.06 10.06
CA GLY A 209 -6.99 -19.17 9.09
C GLY A 209 -6.61 -18.83 7.64
N GLY A 210 -5.40 -18.30 7.40
CA GLY A 210 -4.95 -17.89 6.07
C GLY A 210 -5.22 -16.42 5.78
N ILE A 211 -4.91 -15.99 4.56
CA ILE A 211 -5.21 -14.66 4.01
C ILE A 211 -6.08 -14.87 2.77
N GLU A 212 -7.34 -14.43 2.85
CA GLU A 212 -8.32 -14.53 1.76
C GLU A 212 -8.66 -13.16 1.16
N THR A 213 -8.38 -12.08 1.90
CA THR A 213 -8.70 -10.71 1.47
C THR A 213 -7.53 -9.77 1.69
N ILE A 214 -7.20 -8.99 0.66
CA ILE A 214 -6.14 -7.99 0.69
C ILE A 214 -6.72 -6.63 0.28
N LEU A 215 -6.53 -5.62 1.12
CA LEU A 215 -6.75 -4.22 0.78
C LEU A 215 -5.40 -3.60 0.41
N ASN A 216 -5.30 -3.00 -0.78
CA ASN A 216 -4.09 -2.33 -1.23
C ASN A 216 -4.31 -0.82 -1.31
N ASN A 217 -3.64 -0.06 -0.44
CA ASN A 217 -3.74 1.39 -0.37
C ASN A 217 -2.71 2.05 -1.30
N SER A 218 -3.15 3.10 -1.99
CA SER A 218 -2.25 3.96 -2.77
C SER A 218 -2.72 5.40 -2.62
N PHE A 219 -1.91 6.22 -1.97
CA PHE A 219 -2.19 7.63 -1.75
C PHE A 219 -1.16 8.49 -2.47
N GLY A 220 -1.59 9.53 -3.12
CA GLY A 220 -0.74 10.37 -3.93
C GLY A 220 -0.70 11.82 -3.44
N MET A 221 0.40 12.52 -3.75
CA MET A 221 0.45 13.98 -3.65
C MET A 221 -0.70 14.59 -4.44
N LEU A 222 -1.10 15.80 -4.09
CA LEU A 222 -2.31 16.49 -4.57
C LEU A 222 -3.62 15.86 -4.06
N GLY A 223 -3.52 15.01 -3.03
CA GLY A 223 -4.66 14.43 -2.34
C GLY A 223 -5.44 13.41 -3.18
N ILE A 224 -4.75 12.55 -3.89
CA ILE A 224 -5.36 11.41 -4.59
C ILE A 224 -5.31 10.20 -3.69
N ASN A 225 -6.44 9.61 -3.44
CA ASN A 225 -6.58 8.39 -2.64
C ASN A 225 -7.19 7.27 -3.47
#